data_84c84ad7a4a9e1aaf58fa720d4cd39fb
#
_entry.id   84c84ad7a4a9e1aaf58fa720d4cd39fb
#
_cell.length_a   1.000
_cell.length_b   1.000
_cell.length_c   1.000
_cell.angle_alpha   90.00
_cell.angle_beta   90.00
_cell.angle_gamma   90.00
#
_symmetry.space_group_name_H-M   'P 1'
#
loop_
_entity.id
_entity.type
_entity.pdbx_description
1 polymer ?
#
loop_
_entity_poly.entity_id
_entity_poly.type
_entity_poly.pdbx_seq_one_letter_code
_entity_poly.pdbx_strand_id
1 'polypeptide(L)'
;MHDIPAAAIRPATAADIPAVRAIAEAAYRPYVARNGLEPAPLHEDYAARAADGQLWVLTEKTATGAAIHGFLVLIEAPGHLLLDNVAVAPAAQGRGHGRALLDFAEGHARRAGLPAIRLYTQEIMVENIAIYARRGYVETRRATEHGLPRVHMEKRL
;
A
#
# COMPACT_ATOMS: atom_id res chain seq x y z
N MET A 1 -23.98 -3.78 -17.39
CA MET A 1 -23.14 -3.54 -16.22
C MET A 1 -22.31 -4.78 -15.97
N HIS A 2 -21.03 -4.63 -15.90
CA HIS A 2 -20.15 -5.74 -15.65
C HIS A 2 -20.14 -6.05 -14.18
N ASP A 3 -20.52 -7.25 -13.81
CA ASP A 3 -20.20 -7.79 -12.50
C ASP A 3 -18.70 -8.03 -12.45
N ILE A 4 -17.97 -6.97 -12.09
CA ILE A 4 -16.61 -7.17 -11.62
C ILE A 4 -16.74 -7.93 -10.31
N PRO A 5 -16.12 -9.13 -10.16
CA PRO A 5 -16.10 -9.80 -8.88
C PRO A 5 -15.63 -8.79 -7.83
N ALA A 6 -16.49 -8.51 -6.85
CA ALA A 6 -16.16 -7.52 -5.85
C ALA A 6 -14.84 -7.91 -5.18
N ALA A 7 -13.81 -7.11 -5.37
CA ALA A 7 -12.60 -7.24 -4.60
C ALA A 7 -12.94 -6.92 -3.15
N ALA A 8 -12.61 -7.82 -2.24
CA ALA A 8 -12.81 -7.64 -0.82
C ALA A 8 -11.48 -7.33 -0.14
N ILE A 9 -11.50 -6.39 0.79
CA ILE A 9 -10.31 -6.06 1.60
C ILE A 9 -10.60 -6.52 3.02
N ARG A 10 -9.71 -7.33 3.56
CA ARG A 10 -9.83 -7.91 4.89
C ARG A 10 -8.50 -7.89 5.63
N PRO A 11 -8.51 -8.00 6.98
CA PRO A 11 -7.28 -8.18 7.73
C PRO A 11 -6.51 -9.41 7.25
N ALA A 12 -5.20 -9.30 7.16
CA ALA A 12 -4.35 -10.43 6.82
C ALA A 12 -4.20 -11.40 7.98
N THR A 13 -4.05 -12.66 7.65
CA THR A 13 -3.71 -13.73 8.59
C THR A 13 -2.32 -14.27 8.31
N ALA A 14 -1.81 -15.11 9.20
CA ALA A 14 -0.49 -15.74 9.01
C ALA A 14 -0.39 -16.51 7.68
N ALA A 15 -1.49 -17.10 7.22
CA ALA A 15 -1.53 -17.85 5.96
C ALA A 15 -1.34 -16.96 4.73
N ASP A 16 -1.58 -15.66 4.84
CA ASP A 16 -1.48 -14.71 3.72
C ASP A 16 -0.05 -14.20 3.51
N ILE A 17 0.85 -14.38 4.48
CA ILE A 17 2.17 -13.75 4.46
C ILE A 17 3.01 -14.16 3.24
N PRO A 18 3.07 -15.43 2.83
CA PRO A 18 3.82 -15.80 1.62
C PRO A 18 3.35 -15.05 0.36
N ALA A 19 2.04 -14.90 0.18
CA ALA A 19 1.47 -14.15 -0.95
C ALA A 19 1.80 -12.66 -0.87
N VAL A 20 1.71 -12.06 0.32
CA VAL A 20 2.07 -10.65 0.53
C VAL A 20 3.54 -10.41 0.20
N ARG A 21 4.45 -11.28 0.66
CA ARG A 21 5.87 -11.18 0.36
C ARG A 21 6.16 -11.30 -1.14
N ALA A 22 5.48 -12.22 -1.82
CA ALA A 22 5.61 -12.38 -3.27
C ALA A 22 5.17 -11.13 -4.03
N ILE A 23 4.08 -10.50 -3.60
CA ILE A 23 3.59 -9.25 -4.20
C ILE A 23 4.58 -8.11 -3.95
N ALA A 24 5.08 -7.97 -2.72
CA ALA A 24 6.07 -6.94 -2.40
C ALA A 24 7.32 -7.11 -3.26
N GLU A 25 7.84 -8.32 -3.38
CA GLU A 25 9.00 -8.62 -4.20
C GLU A 25 8.76 -8.25 -5.66
N ALA A 26 7.64 -8.67 -6.23
CA ALA A 26 7.32 -8.42 -7.63
C ALA A 26 7.05 -6.93 -7.92
N ALA A 27 6.43 -6.20 -6.99
CA ALA A 27 6.07 -4.80 -7.16
C ALA A 27 7.27 -3.86 -6.93
N TYR A 28 8.14 -4.17 -5.98
CA TYR A 28 9.20 -3.25 -5.56
C TYR A 28 10.59 -3.59 -6.09
N ARG A 29 10.88 -4.86 -6.38
CA ARG A 29 12.19 -5.26 -6.91
C ARG A 29 12.59 -4.51 -8.20
N PRO A 30 11.68 -4.20 -9.14
CA PRO A 30 12.02 -3.43 -10.34
C PRO A 30 12.63 -2.05 -10.04
N TYR A 31 12.30 -1.42 -8.90
CA TYR A 31 12.87 -0.12 -8.55
C TYR A 31 14.34 -0.19 -8.15
N VAL A 32 14.82 -1.35 -7.70
CA VAL A 32 16.24 -1.53 -7.38
C VAL A 32 17.11 -1.27 -8.61
N ALA A 33 16.63 -1.63 -9.81
CA ALA A 33 17.35 -1.40 -11.06
C ALA A 33 17.51 0.10 -11.39
N ARG A 34 16.66 0.97 -10.83
CA ARG A 34 16.69 2.42 -11.10
C ARG A 34 17.78 3.16 -10.32
N ASN A 35 18.05 2.77 -9.09
CA ASN A 35 19.01 3.49 -8.23
C ASN A 35 19.87 2.58 -7.34
N GLY A 36 19.76 1.27 -7.47
CA GLY A 36 20.53 0.31 -6.67
C GLY A 36 20.11 0.20 -5.20
N LEU A 37 19.04 0.88 -4.79
CA LEU A 37 18.56 0.88 -3.41
C LEU A 37 17.38 -0.05 -3.25
N GLU A 38 17.37 -0.84 -2.17
CA GLU A 38 16.25 -1.72 -1.86
C GLU A 38 15.19 -0.96 -1.06
N PRO A 39 13.94 -0.84 -1.60
CA PRO A 39 12.84 -0.23 -0.86
C PRO A 39 12.52 -0.98 0.43
N ALA A 40 12.09 -0.24 1.45
CA ALA A 40 11.75 -0.79 2.75
C ALA A 40 10.73 -1.97 2.69
N PRO A 41 9.72 -1.97 1.81
CA PRO A 41 8.80 -3.10 1.69
C PRO A 41 9.44 -4.45 1.39
N LEU A 42 10.64 -4.50 0.83
CA LEU A 42 11.36 -5.74 0.60
C LEU A 42 11.92 -6.36 1.88
N HIS A 43 12.01 -5.58 2.96
CA HIS A 43 12.59 -5.99 4.24
C HIS A 43 11.59 -5.94 5.40
N GLU A 44 10.31 -5.65 5.12
CA GLU A 44 9.28 -5.53 6.14
C GLU A 44 8.96 -6.86 6.80
N ASP A 45 8.72 -6.82 8.10
CA ASP A 45 8.18 -7.95 8.86
C ASP A 45 6.64 -7.97 8.75
N TYR A 46 6.14 -8.57 7.69
CA TYR A 46 4.70 -8.63 7.42
C TYR A 46 3.95 -9.48 8.45
N ALA A 47 4.59 -10.48 9.02
CA ALA A 47 3.97 -11.29 10.06
C ALA A 47 3.67 -10.45 11.31
N ALA A 48 4.61 -9.58 11.72
CA ALA A 48 4.40 -8.65 12.83
C ALA A 48 3.29 -7.65 12.50
N ARG A 49 3.23 -7.12 11.28
CA ARG A 49 2.17 -6.21 10.86
C ARG A 49 0.80 -6.87 10.91
N ALA A 50 0.70 -8.13 10.48
CA ALA A 50 -0.55 -8.89 10.57
C ALA A 50 -0.98 -9.11 12.03
N ALA A 51 -0.04 -9.49 12.89
CA ALA A 51 -0.29 -9.69 14.32
C ALA A 51 -0.80 -8.42 15.00
N ASP A 52 -0.30 -7.25 14.59
CA ASP A 52 -0.70 -5.95 15.12
C ASP A 52 -1.99 -5.37 14.49
N GLY A 53 -2.63 -6.11 13.57
CA GLY A 53 -3.84 -5.65 12.89
C GLY A 53 -3.58 -4.54 11.87
N GLN A 54 -2.37 -4.40 11.39
CA GLN A 54 -1.94 -3.31 10.50
C GLN A 54 -1.83 -3.73 9.04
N LEU A 55 -1.89 -5.02 8.74
CA LEU A 55 -1.80 -5.55 7.38
C LEU A 55 -3.17 -5.99 6.89
N TRP A 56 -3.53 -5.53 5.70
CA TRP A 56 -4.78 -5.82 5.02
C TRP A 56 -4.48 -6.38 3.63
N VAL A 57 -5.29 -7.34 3.18
CA VAL A 57 -5.13 -7.92 1.84
C VAL A 57 -6.39 -7.69 1.02
N LEU A 58 -6.17 -7.43 -0.27
CA LEU A 58 -7.23 -7.34 -1.26
C LEU A 58 -7.34 -8.69 -1.96
N THR A 59 -8.51 -9.29 -1.86
CA THR A 59 -8.78 -10.61 -2.43
C THR A 59 -9.85 -10.50 -3.51
N GLU A 60 -9.80 -11.44 -4.44
CA GLU A 60 -10.81 -11.61 -5.49
C GLU A 60 -11.18 -13.09 -5.55
N LYS A 61 -12.47 -13.39 -5.65
CA LYS A 61 -12.93 -14.77 -5.77
C LYS A 61 -12.49 -15.36 -7.11
N THR A 62 -12.01 -16.59 -7.05
CA THR A 62 -11.62 -17.38 -8.22
C THR A 62 -12.39 -18.70 -8.23
N ALA A 63 -12.27 -19.47 -9.30
CA ALA A 63 -12.92 -20.78 -9.42
C ALA A 63 -12.48 -21.77 -8.33
N THR A 64 -11.28 -21.58 -7.76
CA THR A 64 -10.69 -22.49 -6.77
C THR A 64 -10.57 -21.90 -5.38
N GLY A 65 -11.19 -20.75 -5.12
CA GLY A 65 -11.13 -20.08 -3.82
C GLY A 65 -11.03 -18.57 -3.94
N ALA A 66 -9.99 -17.98 -3.34
CA ALA A 66 -9.71 -16.55 -3.42
C ALA A 66 -8.23 -16.32 -3.71
N ALA A 67 -7.94 -15.35 -4.55
CA ALA A 67 -6.58 -14.92 -4.86
C ALA A 67 -6.30 -13.57 -4.20
N ILE A 68 -5.09 -13.39 -3.68
CA ILE A 68 -4.63 -12.11 -3.14
C ILE A 68 -3.97 -11.34 -4.29
N HIS A 69 -4.48 -10.14 -4.58
CA HIS A 69 -3.99 -9.29 -5.66
C HIS A 69 -3.28 -8.03 -5.19
N GLY A 70 -3.39 -7.71 -3.90
CA GLY A 70 -2.75 -6.55 -3.34
C GLY A 70 -2.79 -6.54 -1.83
N PHE A 71 -2.08 -5.59 -1.23
CA PHE A 71 -2.08 -5.41 0.21
C PHE A 71 -1.80 -3.97 0.57
N LEU A 72 -2.06 -3.63 1.83
CA LEU A 72 -1.65 -2.36 2.41
C LEU A 72 -1.31 -2.53 3.88
N VAL A 73 -0.43 -1.66 4.36
CA VAL A 73 -0.07 -1.54 5.78
C VAL A 73 -0.55 -0.17 6.25
N LEU A 74 -1.43 -0.17 7.26
CA LEU A 74 -2.00 1.03 7.84
C LEU A 74 -1.60 1.10 9.31
N ILE A 75 -1.01 2.22 9.73
CA ILE A 75 -0.57 2.44 11.10
C ILE A 75 -1.27 3.68 11.63
N GLU A 76 -2.13 3.51 12.64
CA GLU A 76 -2.77 4.64 13.30
C GLU A 76 -1.77 5.36 14.18
N ALA A 77 -1.74 6.69 14.06
CA ALA A 77 -0.88 7.57 14.85
C ALA A 77 -1.71 8.75 15.37
N PRO A 78 -1.22 9.50 16.39
CA PRO A 78 -1.92 10.69 16.81
C PRO A 78 -2.10 11.69 15.68
N GLY A 79 -3.36 11.98 15.35
CA GLY A 79 -3.72 12.98 14.34
C GLY A 79 -3.61 12.56 12.88
N HIS A 80 -3.17 11.32 12.57
CA HIS A 80 -3.14 10.85 11.19
C HIS A 80 -3.08 9.33 11.09
N LEU A 81 -3.46 8.83 9.93
CA LEU A 81 -3.19 7.45 9.53
C LEU A 81 -1.93 7.43 8.66
N LEU A 82 -0.97 6.58 8.98
CA LEU A 82 0.17 6.34 8.10
C LEU A 82 -0.15 5.19 7.16
N LEU A 83 -0.21 5.49 5.87
CA LEU A 83 -0.20 4.49 4.82
C LEU A 83 1.27 4.12 4.58
N ASP A 84 1.73 3.11 5.30
CA ASP A 84 3.14 2.73 5.31
C ASP A 84 3.56 1.96 4.06
N ASN A 85 2.62 1.23 3.46
CA ASN A 85 2.89 0.41 2.29
C ASN A 85 1.59 0.11 1.55
N VAL A 86 1.64 0.12 0.24
CA VAL A 86 0.55 -0.31 -0.64
C VAL A 86 1.12 -0.89 -1.92
N ALA A 87 0.66 -2.06 -2.31
CA ALA A 87 1.12 -2.70 -3.54
C ALA A 87 0.03 -3.54 -4.18
N VAL A 88 0.05 -3.60 -5.50
CA VAL A 88 -0.80 -4.47 -6.33
C VAL A 88 0.12 -5.41 -7.09
N ALA A 89 -0.23 -6.70 -7.13
CA ALA A 89 0.50 -7.67 -7.92
C ALA A 89 0.57 -7.20 -9.38
N PRO A 90 1.76 -7.22 -10.02
CA PRO A 90 1.90 -6.71 -11.39
C PRO A 90 0.91 -7.33 -12.38
N ALA A 91 0.62 -8.63 -12.25
CA ALA A 91 -0.34 -9.32 -13.11
C ALA A 91 -1.80 -8.86 -12.91
N ALA A 92 -2.09 -8.18 -11.81
CA ALA A 92 -3.44 -7.70 -11.47
C ALA A 92 -3.59 -6.19 -11.61
N GLN A 93 -2.55 -5.48 -12.07
CA GLN A 93 -2.61 -4.04 -12.30
C GLN A 93 -3.55 -3.69 -13.46
N GLY A 94 -4.02 -2.43 -13.47
CA GLY A 94 -4.95 -1.96 -14.50
C GLY A 94 -6.40 -2.35 -14.30
N ARG A 95 -6.76 -2.93 -13.15
CA ARG A 95 -8.12 -3.41 -12.84
C ARG A 95 -8.78 -2.65 -11.70
N GLY A 96 -8.22 -1.51 -11.30
CA GLY A 96 -8.79 -0.68 -10.24
C GLY A 96 -8.44 -1.10 -8.81
N HIS A 97 -7.57 -2.08 -8.61
CA HIS A 97 -7.21 -2.57 -7.28
C HIS A 97 -6.45 -1.51 -6.46
N GLY A 98 -5.54 -0.77 -7.08
CA GLY A 98 -4.83 0.32 -6.41
C GLY A 98 -5.77 1.40 -5.90
N ARG A 99 -6.76 1.78 -6.72
CA ARG A 99 -7.80 2.74 -6.32
C ARG A 99 -8.61 2.19 -5.14
N ALA A 100 -9.02 0.93 -5.19
CA ALA A 100 -9.78 0.30 -4.12
C ALA A 100 -8.99 0.30 -2.79
N LEU A 101 -7.69 0.01 -2.84
CA LEU A 101 -6.82 0.05 -1.66
C LEU A 101 -6.69 1.46 -1.09
N LEU A 102 -6.49 2.46 -1.94
CA LEU A 102 -6.38 3.85 -1.49
C LEU A 102 -7.72 4.39 -0.96
N ASP A 103 -8.84 4.03 -1.58
CA ASP A 103 -10.17 4.35 -1.05
C ASP A 103 -10.40 3.71 0.32
N PHE A 104 -9.98 2.47 0.50
CA PHE A 104 -10.06 1.78 1.77
C PHE A 104 -9.25 2.49 2.85
N ALA A 105 -8.02 2.90 2.54
CA ALA A 105 -7.16 3.60 3.48
C ALA A 105 -7.79 4.91 3.95
N GLU A 106 -8.34 5.70 3.02
CA GLU A 106 -9.01 6.96 3.36
C GLU A 106 -10.29 6.71 4.18
N GLY A 107 -11.07 5.70 3.82
CA GLY A 107 -12.24 5.29 4.59
C GLY A 107 -11.88 4.82 6.00
N HIS A 108 -10.81 4.08 6.14
CA HIS A 108 -10.32 3.63 7.44
C HIS A 108 -9.94 4.83 8.33
N ALA A 109 -9.21 5.80 7.79
CA ALA A 109 -8.85 7.00 8.53
C ALA A 109 -10.08 7.78 8.99
N ARG A 110 -11.09 7.93 8.13
CA ARG A 110 -12.34 8.61 8.48
C ARG A 110 -13.10 7.88 9.59
N ARG A 111 -13.20 6.56 9.51
CA ARG A 111 -13.87 5.74 10.53
C ARG A 111 -13.15 5.77 11.86
N ALA A 112 -11.83 5.91 11.85
CA ALA A 112 -11.01 6.04 13.05
C ALA A 112 -11.01 7.46 13.63
N GLY A 113 -11.67 8.42 12.97
CA GLY A 113 -11.69 9.82 13.41
C GLY A 113 -10.38 10.56 13.18
N LEU A 114 -9.54 10.08 12.27
CA LEU A 114 -8.25 10.69 11.97
C LEU A 114 -8.42 11.72 10.84
N PRO A 115 -7.96 12.98 11.04
CA PRO A 115 -8.23 14.07 10.10
C PRO A 115 -7.32 14.10 8.88
N ALA A 116 -6.30 13.25 8.84
CA ALA A 116 -5.32 13.23 7.75
C ALA A 116 -4.79 11.83 7.52
N ILE A 117 -4.33 11.60 6.31
CA ILE A 117 -3.56 10.42 5.95
C ILE A 117 -2.20 10.88 5.41
N ARG A 118 -1.14 10.22 5.85
CA ARG A 118 0.23 10.50 5.43
C ARG A 118 0.84 9.27 4.80
N LEU A 119 1.75 9.48 3.88
CA LEU A 119 2.54 8.45 3.26
C LEU A 119 3.93 8.97 2.93
N TYR A 120 4.83 8.07 2.63
CA TYR A 120 6.10 8.39 2.02
C TYR A 120 6.38 7.40 0.88
N THR A 121 7.16 7.85 -0.09
CA THR A 121 7.62 7.01 -1.21
C THR A 121 9.03 7.48 -1.59
N GLN A 122 9.78 6.67 -2.32
CA GLN A 122 11.09 7.11 -2.79
C GLN A 122 10.95 8.11 -3.94
N GLU A 123 11.86 9.07 -4.03
CA GLU A 123 11.91 10.05 -5.13
C GLU A 123 11.91 9.39 -6.50
N ILE A 124 12.55 8.23 -6.64
CA ILE A 124 12.64 7.51 -7.91
C ILE A 124 11.30 6.91 -8.36
N MET A 125 10.35 6.77 -7.46
CA MET A 125 9.02 6.21 -7.74
C MET A 125 8.07 7.30 -8.25
N VAL A 126 8.45 7.93 -9.37
CA VAL A 126 7.74 9.09 -9.93
C VAL A 126 6.30 8.77 -10.33
N GLU A 127 6.02 7.54 -10.74
CA GLU A 127 4.66 7.09 -11.09
C GLU A 127 3.76 7.09 -9.85
N ASN A 128 4.28 6.65 -8.72
CA ASN A 128 3.54 6.63 -7.45
C ASN A 128 3.26 8.05 -6.96
N ILE A 129 4.27 8.93 -7.02
CA ILE A 129 4.10 10.34 -6.64
C ILE A 129 2.98 10.98 -7.45
N ALA A 130 2.94 10.73 -8.77
CA ALA A 130 1.91 11.26 -9.65
C ALA A 130 0.52 10.72 -9.29
N ILE A 131 0.40 9.44 -8.95
CA ILE A 131 -0.87 8.82 -8.54
C ILE A 131 -1.38 9.49 -7.26
N TYR A 132 -0.53 9.67 -6.26
CA TYR A 132 -0.91 10.29 -5.00
C TYR A 132 -1.29 11.75 -5.19
N ALA A 133 -0.53 12.50 -5.99
CA ALA A 133 -0.85 13.90 -6.28
C ALA A 133 -2.24 14.05 -6.93
N ARG A 134 -2.58 13.16 -7.86
CA ARG A 134 -3.92 13.16 -8.49
C ARG A 134 -5.04 12.86 -7.52
N ARG A 135 -4.75 12.15 -6.43
CA ARG A 135 -5.74 11.85 -5.37
C ARG A 135 -5.85 12.96 -4.32
N GLY A 136 -5.06 14.04 -4.44
CA GLY A 136 -5.11 15.17 -3.53
C GLY A 136 -4.07 15.13 -2.42
N TYR A 137 -3.10 14.22 -2.49
CA TYR A 137 -1.94 14.26 -1.59
C TYR A 137 -1.01 15.38 -2.00
N VAL A 138 -0.50 16.11 -1.02
CA VAL A 138 0.41 17.24 -1.20
C VAL A 138 1.75 16.88 -0.58
N GLU A 139 2.82 17.16 -1.30
CA GLU A 139 4.18 16.98 -0.78
C GLU A 139 4.42 17.91 0.40
N THR A 140 4.88 17.37 1.52
CA THR A 140 5.17 18.13 2.74
C THR A 140 6.66 18.32 2.96
N ARG A 141 7.48 17.33 2.61
CA ARG A 141 8.94 17.41 2.73
C ARG A 141 9.64 16.29 1.97
N ARG A 142 10.93 16.47 1.75
CA ARG A 142 11.83 15.43 1.26
C ARG A 142 12.93 15.20 2.26
N ALA A 143 13.32 13.95 2.46
CA ALA A 143 14.38 13.58 3.38
C ALA A 143 15.02 12.26 2.94
N THR A 144 16.31 12.11 3.23
CA THR A 144 16.98 10.82 3.10
C THR A 144 16.91 10.12 4.44
N GLU A 145 16.24 8.97 4.48
CA GLU A 145 15.98 8.19 5.68
C GLU A 145 16.42 6.75 5.43
N HIS A 146 17.21 6.19 6.33
CA HIS A 146 17.77 4.85 6.15
C HIS A 146 18.50 4.69 4.80
N GLY A 147 19.15 5.75 4.32
CA GLY A 147 19.82 5.76 3.02
C GLY A 147 18.89 5.90 1.81
N LEU A 148 17.59 6.06 2.02
CA LEU A 148 16.59 6.16 0.95
C LEU A 148 16.09 7.59 0.80
N PRO A 149 16.23 8.20 -0.40
CA PRO A 149 15.65 9.52 -0.69
C PRO A 149 14.14 9.41 -0.75
N ARG A 150 13.44 10.06 0.18
CA ARG A 150 11.97 9.93 0.34
C ARG A 150 11.25 11.25 0.13
N VAL A 151 10.05 11.14 -0.44
CA VAL A 151 9.07 12.21 -0.55
C VAL A 151 7.93 11.89 0.42
N HIS A 152 7.66 12.80 1.35
CA HIS A 152 6.56 12.69 2.29
C HIS A 152 5.35 13.48 1.78
N MET A 153 4.18 12.89 1.84
CA MET A 153 2.93 13.48 1.34
C MET A 153 1.81 13.35 2.37
N GLU A 154 0.88 14.29 2.34
CA GLU A 154 -0.29 14.31 3.23
C GLU A 154 -1.55 14.67 2.45
N LYS A 155 -2.65 14.02 2.83
CA LYS A 155 -4.00 14.39 2.38
C LYS A 155 -4.86 14.67 3.60
N ARG A 156 -5.48 15.85 3.65
CA ARG A 156 -6.51 16.20 4.64
C ARG A 156 -7.84 15.57 4.24
N LEU A 157 -8.53 15.02 5.21
CA LEU A 157 -9.80 14.32 4.99
C LEU A 157 -11.01 15.13 5.47
#